data_b1f09e2244fd19f58c433988eadb87bb
#
_entry.id   b1f09e2244fd19f58c433988eadb87bb
#
_cell.length_a   1.000
_cell.length_b   1.000
_cell.length_c   1.000
_cell.angle_alpha   90.00
_cell.angle_beta   90.00
_cell.angle_gamma   90.00
#
_symmetry.space_group_name_H-M   'P 1'
#
loop_
_entity.id
_entity.type
_entity.pdbx_description
1 polymer ?
#
loop_
_entity_poly.entity_id
_entity_poly.type
_entity_poly.pdbx_seq_one_letter_code
_entity_poly.pdbx_strand_id
1 'polypeptide(L)'
;GRVAVVTGGGTGMGRELVRQLTADGCDVATCDVMEDNLAETVAICAADGNTGKVLTFIADVSIESQVLAFRDAVAAWRPHVNLLFNNAGIGGGGSIIEDDRESWEKTFGVCWYGVYYNTRAFLQLLLDAPIGHVVNTSSVNGFWASLGPNIPHTAYSAAKFAVKGFTEALITDFRMNAPTLRASVVMPGHIGTSIAINSRKLLGADPKEMTEEQIAQMRIRLAKSGLDVSGASDEDLRLGIQAQGESFRDNAPMSAAEASAVILNGVKRGDWRILVGADAAILDEMVREIPTDAYLPDFMERV
;
A
#
# COMPACT_ATOMS: atom_id res chain seq x y z
N GLY A 1 9.58 -9.12 -24.13
CA GLY A 1 8.63 -8.44 -23.23
C GLY A 1 9.34 -7.93 -21.98
N ARG A 2 8.70 -7.05 -21.25
CA ARG A 2 9.19 -6.59 -19.95
C ARG A 2 8.77 -7.56 -18.85
N VAL A 3 9.54 -7.59 -17.77
CA VAL A 3 9.24 -8.37 -16.56
C VAL A 3 8.97 -7.40 -15.41
N ALA A 4 7.86 -7.56 -14.75
CA ALA A 4 7.49 -6.78 -13.58
C ALA A 4 7.36 -7.67 -12.34
N VAL A 5 7.67 -7.10 -11.19
CA VAL A 5 7.41 -7.66 -9.86
C VAL A 5 6.44 -6.73 -9.15
N VAL A 6 5.35 -7.28 -8.59
CA VAL A 6 4.34 -6.52 -7.84
C VAL A 6 4.13 -7.18 -6.48
N THR A 7 4.40 -6.51 -5.38
CA THR A 7 4.06 -7.02 -4.05
C THR A 7 2.64 -6.62 -3.67
N GLY A 8 1.91 -7.50 -2.95
CA GLY A 8 0.51 -7.27 -2.59
C GLY A 8 -0.43 -7.37 -3.79
N GLY A 9 -0.20 -8.31 -4.70
CA GLY A 9 -0.97 -8.45 -5.93
C GLY A 9 -2.30 -9.20 -5.79
N GLY A 10 -2.67 -9.58 -4.58
CA GLY A 10 -3.92 -10.31 -4.34
C GLY A 10 -5.17 -9.46 -4.40
N THR A 11 -5.10 -8.15 -4.09
CA THR A 11 -6.27 -7.25 -4.07
C THR A 11 -5.92 -5.82 -4.45
N GLY A 12 -6.93 -4.97 -4.61
CA GLY A 12 -6.80 -3.52 -4.74
C GLY A 12 -5.87 -3.07 -5.87
N MET A 13 -5.05 -2.06 -5.62
CA MET A 13 -4.12 -1.51 -6.62
C MET A 13 -3.10 -2.56 -7.09
N GLY A 14 -2.63 -3.46 -6.21
CA GLY A 14 -1.68 -4.51 -6.58
C GLY A 14 -2.27 -5.46 -7.62
N ARG A 15 -3.50 -5.93 -7.41
CA ARG A 15 -4.25 -6.75 -8.39
C ARG A 15 -4.39 -6.03 -9.73
N GLU A 16 -4.80 -4.77 -9.70
CA GLU A 16 -4.99 -3.98 -10.92
C GLU A 16 -3.68 -3.67 -11.64
N LEU A 17 -2.57 -3.48 -10.92
CA LEU A 17 -1.24 -3.38 -11.53
C LEU A 17 -0.87 -4.68 -12.25
N VAL A 18 -1.08 -5.86 -11.62
CA VAL A 18 -0.85 -7.16 -12.27
C VAL A 18 -1.70 -7.30 -13.52
N ARG A 19 -3.00 -6.99 -13.43
CA ARG A 19 -3.97 -7.08 -14.51
C ARG A 19 -3.59 -6.19 -15.70
N GLN A 20 -3.29 -4.91 -15.46
CA GLN A 20 -2.97 -3.95 -16.53
C GLN A 20 -1.58 -4.20 -17.13
N LEU A 21 -0.59 -4.59 -16.33
CA LEU A 21 0.73 -4.95 -16.83
C LEU A 21 0.68 -6.20 -17.73
N THR A 22 -0.08 -7.22 -17.35
CA THR A 22 -0.25 -8.43 -18.17
C THR A 22 -1.05 -8.16 -19.44
N ALA A 23 -2.01 -7.24 -19.42
CA ALA A 23 -2.71 -6.76 -20.61
C ALA A 23 -1.76 -6.02 -21.58
N ASP A 24 -0.78 -5.25 -21.05
CA ASP A 24 0.29 -4.61 -21.82
C ASP A 24 1.38 -5.60 -22.29
N GLY A 25 1.21 -6.90 -22.06
CA GLY A 25 2.14 -7.97 -22.48
C GLY A 25 3.39 -8.09 -21.60
N CYS A 26 3.39 -7.55 -20.37
CA CYS A 26 4.45 -7.80 -19.41
C CYS A 26 4.25 -9.17 -18.74
N ASP A 27 5.33 -9.90 -18.53
CA ASP A 27 5.33 -11.02 -17.59
C ASP A 27 5.41 -10.46 -16.17
N VAL A 28 4.53 -10.90 -15.27
CA VAL A 28 4.41 -10.35 -13.91
C VAL A 28 4.60 -11.45 -12.87
N ALA A 29 5.60 -11.29 -12.00
CA ALA A 29 5.68 -12.03 -10.75
C ALA A 29 5.01 -11.23 -9.63
N THR A 30 4.18 -11.88 -8.84
CA THR A 30 3.48 -11.21 -7.74
C THR A 30 3.45 -12.05 -6.48
N CYS A 31 3.50 -11.40 -5.33
CA CYS A 31 3.33 -12.06 -4.04
C CYS A 31 2.23 -11.40 -3.20
N ASP A 32 1.64 -12.22 -2.33
CA ASP A 32 0.68 -11.82 -1.30
C ASP A 32 0.71 -12.87 -0.17
N VAL A 33 0.15 -12.54 0.99
CA VAL A 33 -0.04 -13.50 2.09
C VAL A 33 -1.31 -14.33 1.93
N MET A 34 -2.23 -13.93 1.04
CA MET A 34 -3.55 -14.54 0.81
C MET A 34 -3.55 -15.30 -0.51
N GLU A 35 -3.43 -16.63 -0.44
CA GLU A 35 -3.37 -17.52 -1.61
C GLU A 35 -4.61 -17.40 -2.51
N ASP A 36 -5.80 -17.42 -1.92
CA ASP A 36 -7.07 -17.32 -2.66
C ASP A 36 -7.17 -16.03 -3.47
N ASN A 37 -6.67 -14.92 -2.90
CA ASN A 37 -6.66 -13.63 -3.58
C ASN A 37 -5.72 -13.61 -4.78
N LEU A 38 -4.56 -14.29 -4.67
CA LEU A 38 -3.64 -14.46 -5.81
C LEU A 38 -4.26 -15.32 -6.90
N ALA A 39 -4.92 -16.42 -6.52
CA ALA A 39 -5.60 -17.30 -7.47
C ALA A 39 -6.72 -16.54 -8.22
N GLU A 40 -7.49 -15.71 -7.52
CA GLU A 40 -8.49 -14.84 -8.13
C GLU A 40 -7.85 -13.84 -9.12
N THR A 41 -6.74 -13.22 -8.76
CA THR A 41 -6.01 -12.31 -9.65
C THR A 41 -5.59 -12.99 -10.95
N VAL A 42 -5.05 -14.22 -10.86
CA VAL A 42 -4.68 -15.02 -12.04
C VAL A 42 -5.92 -15.35 -12.89
N ALA A 43 -7.02 -15.75 -12.25
CA ALA A 43 -8.25 -16.06 -12.96
C ALA A 43 -8.83 -14.85 -13.72
N ILE A 44 -8.79 -13.66 -13.11
CA ILE A 44 -9.21 -12.40 -13.74
C ILE A 44 -8.32 -12.09 -14.96
N CYS A 45 -6.98 -12.16 -14.82
CA CYS A 45 -6.07 -11.93 -15.94
C CYS A 45 -6.31 -12.89 -17.11
N ALA A 46 -6.60 -14.16 -16.80
CA ALA A 46 -6.92 -15.17 -17.82
C ALA A 46 -8.27 -14.89 -18.50
N ALA A 47 -9.30 -14.52 -17.73
CA ALA A 47 -10.63 -14.18 -18.25
C ALA A 47 -10.60 -12.94 -19.16
N ASP A 48 -9.73 -11.97 -18.88
CA ASP A 48 -9.51 -10.78 -19.71
C ASP A 48 -8.72 -11.10 -20.99
N GLY A 49 -8.19 -12.32 -21.16
CA GLY A 49 -7.38 -12.69 -22.31
C GLY A 49 -6.00 -12.03 -22.33
N ASN A 50 -5.46 -11.66 -21.17
CA ASN A 50 -4.16 -11.02 -21.07
C ASN A 50 -3.03 -11.91 -21.59
N THR A 51 -2.05 -11.34 -22.29
CA THR A 51 -0.98 -12.06 -22.97
C THR A 51 0.26 -12.27 -22.11
N GLY A 52 0.47 -11.44 -21.09
CA GLY A 52 1.56 -11.59 -20.13
C GLY A 52 1.33 -12.79 -19.20
N LYS A 53 2.40 -13.47 -18.81
CA LYS A 53 2.36 -14.59 -17.87
C LYS A 53 2.39 -14.08 -16.44
N VAL A 54 1.69 -14.78 -15.53
CA VAL A 54 1.71 -14.49 -14.09
C VAL A 54 2.42 -15.61 -13.35
N LEU A 55 3.40 -15.24 -12.49
CA LEU A 55 3.98 -16.10 -11.46
C LEU A 55 3.47 -15.62 -10.10
N THR A 56 2.83 -16.47 -9.33
CA THR A 56 2.38 -16.17 -7.97
C THR A 56 3.29 -16.80 -6.93
N PHE A 57 3.43 -16.14 -5.76
CA PHE A 57 4.22 -16.63 -4.65
C PHE A 57 3.58 -16.18 -3.32
N ILE A 58 3.54 -17.06 -2.33
CA ILE A 58 3.04 -16.71 -1.00
C ILE A 58 4.20 -16.14 -0.18
N ALA A 59 4.12 -14.87 0.19
CA ALA A 59 5.14 -14.21 1.02
C ALA A 59 4.58 -13.07 1.85
N ASP A 60 5.01 -13.00 3.10
CA ASP A 60 4.95 -11.81 3.93
C ASP A 60 6.19 -10.96 3.66
N VAL A 61 6.00 -9.79 3.09
CA VAL A 61 7.09 -8.88 2.73
C VAL A 61 7.84 -8.30 3.94
N SER A 62 7.29 -8.39 5.14
CA SER A 62 7.96 -8.00 6.38
C SER A 62 9.00 -9.03 6.84
N ILE A 63 9.03 -10.22 6.23
CA ILE A 63 9.93 -11.32 6.54
C ILE A 63 10.98 -11.47 5.44
N GLU A 64 12.21 -11.01 5.71
CA GLU A 64 13.28 -10.94 4.71
C GLU A 64 13.56 -12.29 4.02
N SER A 65 13.54 -13.40 4.77
CA SER A 65 13.75 -14.73 4.19
C SER A 65 12.68 -15.14 3.17
N GLN A 66 11.43 -14.71 3.35
CA GLN A 66 10.35 -14.97 2.39
C GLN A 66 10.52 -14.09 1.14
N VAL A 67 10.97 -12.85 1.31
CA VAL A 67 11.30 -11.95 0.19
C VAL A 67 12.46 -12.53 -0.64
N LEU A 68 13.49 -13.06 0.01
CA LEU A 68 14.60 -13.72 -0.69
C LEU A 68 14.15 -14.97 -1.46
N ALA A 69 13.29 -15.81 -0.85
CA ALA A 69 12.72 -16.97 -1.53
C ALA A 69 11.84 -16.56 -2.74
N PHE A 70 11.06 -15.50 -2.61
CA PHE A 70 10.31 -14.94 -3.74
C PHE A 70 11.23 -14.46 -4.86
N ARG A 71 12.29 -13.71 -4.52
CA ARG A 71 13.31 -13.27 -5.49
C ARG A 71 13.94 -14.46 -6.21
N ASP A 72 14.28 -15.54 -5.50
CA ASP A 72 14.90 -16.72 -6.10
C ASP A 72 13.94 -17.42 -7.07
N ALA A 73 12.65 -17.51 -6.74
CA ALA A 73 11.63 -18.02 -7.66
C ALA A 73 11.53 -17.16 -8.95
N VAL A 74 11.60 -15.84 -8.81
CA VAL A 74 11.58 -14.91 -9.96
C VAL A 74 12.86 -15.06 -10.79
N ALA A 75 14.03 -15.16 -10.17
CA ALA A 75 15.31 -15.35 -10.85
C ALA A 75 15.37 -16.68 -11.65
N ALA A 76 14.76 -17.74 -11.11
CA ALA A 76 14.62 -19.02 -11.82
C ALA A 76 13.65 -18.92 -13.02
N TRP A 77 12.69 -18.00 -12.96
CA TRP A 77 11.66 -17.82 -14.00
C TRP A 77 12.08 -16.84 -15.10
N ARG A 78 12.78 -15.75 -14.74
CA ARG A 78 13.20 -14.69 -15.67
C ARG A 78 14.61 -14.19 -15.34
N PRO A 79 15.44 -13.89 -16.35
CA PRO A 79 16.84 -13.51 -16.13
C PRO A 79 17.03 -12.08 -15.57
N HIS A 80 16.02 -11.23 -15.65
CA HIS A 80 16.04 -9.85 -15.16
C HIS A 80 14.63 -9.34 -14.83
N VAL A 81 14.56 -8.23 -14.12
CA VAL A 81 13.34 -7.50 -13.78
C VAL A 81 13.46 -6.06 -14.29
N ASN A 82 12.45 -5.57 -15.00
CA ASN A 82 12.40 -4.20 -15.49
C ASN A 82 11.67 -3.27 -14.51
N LEU A 83 10.64 -3.77 -13.82
CA LEU A 83 9.76 -2.97 -12.98
C LEU A 83 9.58 -3.67 -11.63
N LEU A 84 9.87 -2.99 -10.54
CA LEU A 84 9.59 -3.46 -9.18
C LEU A 84 8.59 -2.51 -8.53
N PHE A 85 7.36 -2.98 -8.34
CA PHE A 85 6.31 -2.27 -7.60
C PHE A 85 6.27 -2.78 -6.15
N ASN A 86 6.83 -2.04 -5.24
CA ASN A 86 6.67 -2.24 -3.81
C ASN A 86 5.33 -1.62 -3.38
N ASN A 87 4.26 -2.40 -3.56
CA ASN A 87 2.89 -1.95 -3.37
C ASN A 87 2.24 -2.52 -2.11
N ALA A 88 2.69 -3.68 -1.62
CA ALA A 88 2.13 -4.29 -0.40
C ALA A 88 2.10 -3.31 0.77
N GLY A 89 1.00 -3.29 1.48
CA GLY A 89 0.81 -2.42 2.63
C GLY A 89 -0.45 -2.76 3.41
N ILE A 90 -0.43 -2.46 4.70
CA ILE A 90 -1.57 -2.56 5.62
C ILE A 90 -1.72 -1.26 6.39
N GLY A 91 -2.95 -0.93 6.79
CA GLY A 91 -3.22 0.19 7.70
C GLY A 91 -3.36 -0.32 9.13
N GLY A 92 -2.74 0.34 10.10
CA GLY A 92 -2.83 -0.04 11.51
C GLY A 92 -1.81 0.70 12.37
N GLY A 93 -1.67 0.30 13.63
CA GLY A 93 -0.73 0.90 14.58
C GLY A 93 -1.02 2.39 14.76
N GLY A 94 -2.26 2.75 15.09
CA GLY A 94 -2.73 4.14 15.17
C GLY A 94 -2.09 4.89 16.31
N SER A 95 -2.42 4.51 17.54
CA SER A 95 -1.97 5.19 18.76
C SER A 95 -0.70 4.56 19.32
N ILE A 96 0.33 5.37 19.55
CA ILE A 96 1.54 4.93 20.27
C ILE A 96 1.27 4.70 21.77
N ILE A 97 0.14 5.20 22.28
CA ILE A 97 -0.23 5.14 23.69
C ILE A 97 -1.19 3.96 23.96
N GLU A 98 -2.12 3.71 23.03
CA GLU A 98 -3.24 2.78 23.25
C GLU A 98 -3.10 1.45 22.50
N ASP A 99 -2.39 1.45 21.36
CA ASP A 99 -2.21 0.23 20.56
C ASP A 99 -1.05 -0.62 21.10
N ASP A 100 -1.18 -1.93 20.88
CA ASP A 100 -0.11 -2.84 21.25
C ASP A 100 1.11 -2.68 20.31
N ARG A 101 2.26 -3.06 20.84
CA ARG A 101 3.54 -2.97 20.14
C ARG A 101 3.58 -3.86 18.88
N GLU A 102 2.95 -5.03 18.94
CA GLU A 102 2.98 -6.01 17.86
C GLU A 102 2.28 -5.47 16.62
N SER A 103 1.07 -4.92 16.76
CA SER A 103 0.31 -4.28 15.67
C SER A 103 1.08 -3.10 15.06
N TRP A 104 1.77 -2.31 15.92
CA TRP A 104 2.59 -1.19 15.46
C TRP A 104 3.78 -1.67 14.62
N GLU A 105 4.55 -2.61 15.16
CA GLU A 105 5.74 -3.17 14.50
C GLU A 105 5.38 -3.95 13.21
N LYS A 106 4.25 -4.67 13.22
CA LYS A 106 3.76 -5.38 12.03
C LYS A 106 3.39 -4.40 10.91
N THR A 107 2.66 -3.33 11.24
CA THR A 107 2.30 -2.29 10.27
C THR A 107 3.54 -1.63 9.69
N PHE A 108 4.49 -1.23 10.55
CA PHE A 108 5.75 -0.64 10.12
C PHE A 108 6.59 -1.63 9.30
N GLY A 109 6.63 -2.89 9.72
CA GLY A 109 7.33 -3.98 9.04
C GLY A 109 6.87 -4.17 7.60
N VAL A 110 5.56 -4.34 7.40
CA VAL A 110 4.99 -4.52 6.06
C VAL A 110 5.21 -3.27 5.20
N CYS A 111 4.90 -2.08 5.75
CA CYS A 111 4.89 -0.84 4.97
C CYS A 111 6.28 -0.25 4.71
N TRP A 112 7.29 -0.50 5.59
CA TRP A 112 8.65 0.00 5.41
C TRP A 112 9.65 -1.10 5.10
N TYR A 113 9.80 -2.11 5.97
CA TYR A 113 10.78 -3.16 5.71
C TYR A 113 10.45 -3.96 4.46
N GLY A 114 9.16 -4.16 4.14
CA GLY A 114 8.76 -4.77 2.88
C GLY A 114 9.29 -4.02 1.66
N VAL A 115 9.24 -2.69 1.65
CA VAL A 115 9.82 -1.87 0.57
C VAL A 115 11.35 -2.01 0.53
N TYR A 116 12.00 -1.92 1.68
CA TYR A 116 13.45 -2.01 1.78
C TYR A 116 13.98 -3.39 1.37
N TYR A 117 13.40 -4.47 1.92
CA TYR A 117 13.84 -5.84 1.63
C TYR A 117 13.66 -6.19 0.16
N ASN A 118 12.50 -5.88 -0.44
CA ASN A 118 12.28 -6.15 -1.86
C ASN A 118 13.23 -5.32 -2.74
N THR A 119 13.44 -4.03 -2.44
CA THR A 119 14.38 -3.19 -3.19
C THR A 119 15.80 -3.79 -3.15
N ARG A 120 16.26 -4.24 -1.98
CA ARG A 120 17.57 -4.89 -1.81
C ARG A 120 17.64 -6.25 -2.51
N ALA A 121 16.64 -7.08 -2.34
CA ALA A 121 16.62 -8.44 -2.89
C ALA A 121 16.60 -8.44 -4.43
N PHE A 122 15.82 -7.56 -5.05
CA PHE A 122 15.66 -7.50 -6.50
C PHE A 122 16.69 -6.60 -7.21
N LEU A 123 17.59 -5.93 -6.47
CA LEU A 123 18.51 -4.94 -7.03
C LEU A 123 19.36 -5.51 -8.18
N GLN A 124 19.92 -6.70 -8.03
CA GLN A 124 20.74 -7.31 -9.09
C GLN A 124 19.90 -7.60 -10.35
N LEU A 125 18.71 -8.17 -10.21
CA LEU A 125 17.82 -8.43 -11.34
C LEU A 125 17.35 -7.14 -12.05
N LEU A 126 17.27 -6.02 -11.32
CA LEU A 126 17.00 -4.70 -11.90
C LEU A 126 18.21 -4.15 -12.65
N LEU A 127 19.42 -4.35 -12.13
CA LEU A 127 20.67 -3.94 -12.78
C LEU A 127 20.97 -4.76 -14.05
N ASP A 128 20.57 -6.03 -14.09
CA ASP A 128 20.71 -6.91 -15.25
C ASP A 128 19.74 -6.54 -16.39
N ALA A 129 18.75 -5.71 -16.14
CA ALA A 129 17.84 -5.21 -17.15
C ALA A 129 18.43 -4.02 -17.91
N PRO A 130 18.13 -3.83 -19.21
CA PRO A 130 18.54 -2.63 -19.95
C PRO A 130 18.06 -1.32 -19.30
N ILE A 131 16.89 -1.35 -18.67
CA ILE A 131 16.32 -0.27 -17.85
C ILE A 131 15.56 -0.92 -16.71
N GLY A 132 15.90 -0.56 -15.48
CA GLY A 132 15.19 -0.94 -14.27
C GLY A 132 14.44 0.24 -13.65
N HIS A 133 13.30 -0.01 -13.00
CA HIS A 133 12.53 1.02 -12.32
C HIS A 133 11.96 0.50 -11.00
N VAL A 134 12.32 1.12 -9.91
CA VAL A 134 11.75 0.88 -8.57
C VAL A 134 10.61 1.86 -8.34
N VAL A 135 9.42 1.34 -8.06
CA VAL A 135 8.20 2.11 -7.84
C VAL A 135 7.68 1.79 -6.44
N ASN A 136 7.82 2.73 -5.52
CA ASN A 136 7.48 2.54 -4.12
C ASN A 136 6.17 3.24 -3.76
N THR A 137 5.20 2.48 -3.24
CA THR A 137 3.91 3.02 -2.82
C THR A 137 4.01 3.57 -1.40
N SER A 138 4.10 4.90 -1.32
CA SER A 138 3.90 5.67 -0.11
C SER A 138 2.39 5.92 0.11
N SER A 139 1.98 7.14 0.42
CA SER A 139 0.61 7.61 0.66
C SER A 139 0.63 9.13 0.76
N VAL A 140 -0.52 9.78 0.78
CA VAL A 140 -0.65 11.14 1.33
C VAL A 140 -0.11 11.21 2.76
N ASN A 141 -0.21 10.11 3.51
CA ASN A 141 0.41 9.98 4.84
C ASN A 141 1.95 9.90 4.82
N GLY A 142 2.58 9.97 3.67
CA GLY A 142 4.02 10.16 3.51
C GLY A 142 4.46 11.63 3.43
N PHE A 143 3.52 12.58 3.39
CA PHE A 143 3.80 14.02 3.52
C PHE A 143 2.87 14.72 4.53
N TRP A 144 1.79 14.08 4.93
CA TRP A 144 0.88 14.55 5.98
C TRP A 144 0.51 13.40 6.91
N ALA A 145 1.00 13.41 8.15
CA ALA A 145 0.88 12.30 9.09
C ALA A 145 -0.45 12.32 9.87
N SER A 146 -1.58 12.51 9.17
CA SER A 146 -2.91 12.60 9.78
C SER A 146 -3.98 11.92 8.93
N LEU A 147 -5.06 11.49 9.58
CA LEU A 147 -6.34 11.08 8.96
C LEU A 147 -7.49 11.97 9.43
N GLY A 148 -7.16 13.12 10.03
CA GLY A 148 -8.09 14.02 10.68
C GLY A 148 -7.80 14.18 12.17
N PRO A 149 -8.47 15.13 12.84
CA PRO A 149 -8.07 15.62 14.16
C PRO A 149 -8.15 14.58 15.30
N ASN A 150 -8.95 13.54 15.15
CA ASN A 150 -9.22 12.58 16.22
C ASN A 150 -8.79 11.14 15.88
N ILE A 151 -7.97 10.95 14.84
CA ILE A 151 -7.56 9.62 14.38
C ILE A 151 -6.03 9.53 14.40
N PRO A 152 -5.44 8.92 15.45
CA PRO A 152 -4.00 8.68 15.47
C PRO A 152 -3.59 7.67 14.40
N HIS A 153 -2.42 7.87 13.77
CA HIS A 153 -1.95 7.05 12.66
C HIS A 153 -0.42 6.94 12.62
N THR A 154 0.18 6.62 13.79
CA THR A 154 1.62 6.77 14.01
C THR A 154 2.49 5.79 13.23
N ALA A 155 2.20 4.48 13.26
CA ALA A 155 3.01 3.47 12.59
C ALA A 155 2.98 3.61 11.07
N TYR A 156 1.77 3.72 10.52
CA TYR A 156 1.58 3.82 9.07
C TYR A 156 2.22 5.10 8.52
N SER A 157 1.94 6.24 9.16
CA SER A 157 2.52 7.51 8.72
C SER A 157 4.04 7.51 8.80
N ALA A 158 4.63 7.01 9.90
CA ALA A 158 6.08 6.89 10.04
C ALA A 158 6.68 6.04 8.92
N ALA A 159 6.06 4.88 8.60
CA ALA A 159 6.49 4.01 7.50
C ALA A 159 6.39 4.71 6.14
N LYS A 160 5.28 5.42 5.87
CA LYS A 160 5.06 6.07 4.57
C LYS A 160 5.95 7.30 4.35
N PHE A 161 6.32 8.04 5.42
CA PHE A 161 7.39 9.05 5.37
C PHE A 161 8.75 8.40 5.08
N ALA A 162 9.07 7.28 5.73
CA ALA A 162 10.31 6.54 5.48
C ALA A 162 10.39 6.09 4.01
N VAL A 163 9.31 5.53 3.45
CA VAL A 163 9.22 5.13 2.03
C VAL A 163 9.47 6.32 1.10
N LYS A 164 8.85 7.48 1.38
CA LYS A 164 9.06 8.70 0.59
C LYS A 164 10.52 9.12 0.64
N GLY A 165 11.07 9.32 1.84
CA GLY A 165 12.46 9.77 2.01
C GLY A 165 13.47 8.81 1.37
N PHE A 166 13.29 7.51 1.54
CA PHE A 166 14.11 6.48 0.90
C PHE A 166 14.06 6.57 -0.63
N THR A 167 12.85 6.67 -1.20
CA THR A 167 12.68 6.72 -2.66
C THR A 167 13.31 7.98 -3.25
N GLU A 168 13.16 9.13 -2.60
CA GLU A 168 13.80 10.38 -3.02
C GLU A 168 15.33 10.27 -2.97
N ALA A 169 15.87 9.62 -1.94
CA ALA A 169 17.31 9.35 -1.83
C ALA A 169 17.82 8.42 -2.94
N LEU A 170 17.06 7.39 -3.32
CA LEU A 170 17.38 6.48 -4.42
C LEU A 170 17.55 7.23 -5.76
N ILE A 171 16.85 8.33 -6.00
CA ILE A 171 16.99 9.12 -7.25
C ILE A 171 18.43 9.61 -7.41
N THR A 172 19.03 10.11 -6.33
CA THR A 172 20.42 10.57 -6.38
C THR A 172 21.39 9.41 -6.44
N ASP A 173 21.17 8.36 -5.65
CA ASP A 173 22.01 7.17 -5.63
C ASP A 173 22.05 6.49 -7.00
N PHE A 174 20.89 6.24 -7.60
CA PHE A 174 20.81 5.60 -8.92
C PHE A 174 21.45 6.46 -10.02
N ARG A 175 21.23 7.76 -10.00
CA ARG A 175 21.88 8.68 -10.95
C ARG A 175 23.40 8.57 -10.92
N MET A 176 23.97 8.37 -9.74
CA MET A 176 25.44 8.30 -9.55
C MET A 176 26.00 6.91 -9.79
N ASN A 177 25.33 5.88 -9.28
CA ASN A 177 25.91 4.54 -9.16
C ASN A 177 25.25 3.50 -10.09
N ALA A 178 24.05 3.78 -10.61
CA ALA A 178 23.27 2.87 -11.47
C ALA A 178 22.37 3.65 -12.44
N PRO A 179 22.93 4.36 -13.44
CA PRO A 179 22.18 5.30 -14.30
C PRO A 179 21.10 4.64 -15.17
N THR A 180 21.11 3.32 -15.27
CA THR A 180 20.03 2.55 -15.92
C THR A 180 18.80 2.34 -15.02
N LEU A 181 18.93 2.63 -13.71
CA LEU A 181 17.82 2.53 -12.77
C LEU A 181 17.11 3.86 -12.57
N ARG A 182 15.81 3.77 -12.32
CA ARG A 182 14.93 4.89 -11.94
C ARG A 182 14.21 4.57 -10.65
N ALA A 183 13.78 5.60 -9.94
CA ALA A 183 12.94 5.47 -8.76
C ALA A 183 11.73 6.41 -8.87
N SER A 184 10.55 5.91 -8.50
CA SER A 184 9.32 6.70 -8.37
C SER A 184 8.66 6.44 -7.02
N VAL A 185 8.20 7.52 -6.38
CA VAL A 185 7.31 7.43 -5.23
C VAL A 185 5.87 7.66 -5.66
N VAL A 186 4.99 6.74 -5.31
CA VAL A 186 3.54 6.82 -5.54
C VAL A 186 2.88 7.27 -4.25
N MET A 187 2.01 8.26 -4.32
CA MET A 187 1.37 8.89 -3.16
C MET A 187 -0.14 8.93 -3.36
N PRO A 188 -0.85 7.81 -3.06
CA PRO A 188 -2.29 7.74 -3.18
C PRO A 188 -3.00 8.54 -2.08
N GLY A 189 -4.12 9.16 -2.46
CA GLY A 189 -5.17 9.62 -1.56
C GLY A 189 -6.13 8.48 -1.18
N HIS A 190 -7.42 8.77 -1.13
CA HIS A 190 -8.45 7.78 -0.83
C HIS A 190 -8.80 6.97 -2.10
N ILE A 191 -8.30 5.75 -2.16
CA ILE A 191 -8.53 4.80 -3.26
C ILE A 191 -9.43 3.65 -2.80
N GLY A 192 -10.39 3.27 -3.63
CA GLY A 192 -11.32 2.18 -3.41
C GLY A 192 -10.66 0.80 -3.39
N THR A 193 -10.14 0.42 -2.24
CA THR A 193 -9.47 -0.85 -1.99
C THR A 193 -9.95 -1.49 -0.71
N SER A 194 -9.74 -2.79 -0.57
CA SER A 194 -10.06 -3.53 0.66
C SER A 194 -9.00 -3.36 1.76
N ILE A 195 -8.12 -2.35 1.70
CA ILE A 195 -7.02 -2.20 2.68
C ILE A 195 -7.53 -2.13 4.11
N ALA A 196 -8.61 -1.38 4.38
CA ALA A 196 -9.19 -1.26 5.71
C ALA A 196 -9.74 -2.61 6.24
N ILE A 197 -10.35 -3.41 5.36
CA ILE A 197 -10.88 -4.73 5.70
C ILE A 197 -9.75 -5.73 5.92
N ASN A 198 -8.84 -5.84 4.96
CA ASN A 198 -7.74 -6.80 4.99
C ASN A 198 -6.76 -6.52 6.13
N SER A 199 -6.49 -5.24 6.43
CA SER A 199 -5.61 -4.87 7.55
C SER A 199 -6.18 -5.33 8.89
N ARG A 200 -7.48 -5.17 9.11
CA ARG A 200 -8.13 -5.67 10.33
C ARG A 200 -8.00 -7.18 10.47
N LYS A 201 -8.22 -7.94 9.40
CA LYS A 201 -8.03 -9.40 9.40
C LYS A 201 -6.59 -9.78 9.76
N LEU A 202 -5.61 -9.15 9.11
CA LEU A 202 -4.20 -9.45 9.33
C LEU A 202 -3.68 -9.04 10.71
N LEU A 203 -4.32 -8.05 11.34
CA LEU A 203 -4.00 -7.58 12.69
C LEU A 203 -4.86 -8.23 13.79
N GLY A 204 -5.65 -9.28 13.46
CA GLY A 204 -6.49 -9.99 14.44
C GLY A 204 -7.67 -9.17 14.97
N ALA A 205 -8.13 -8.20 14.20
CA ALA A 205 -9.26 -7.32 14.51
C ALA A 205 -10.41 -7.44 13.50
N ASP A 206 -10.60 -8.63 12.90
CA ASP A 206 -11.78 -8.91 12.05
C ASP A 206 -13.05 -8.73 12.88
N PRO A 207 -13.98 -7.85 12.49
CA PRO A 207 -15.20 -7.62 13.26
C PRO A 207 -16.00 -8.89 13.60
N LYS A 208 -15.93 -9.91 12.73
CA LYS A 208 -16.61 -11.19 12.93
C LYS A 208 -15.98 -12.08 14.01
N GLU A 209 -14.70 -11.87 14.29
CA GLU A 209 -13.87 -12.69 15.20
C GLU A 209 -13.43 -11.93 16.45
N MET A 210 -13.76 -10.62 16.57
CA MET A 210 -13.40 -9.81 17.73
C MET A 210 -13.95 -10.40 19.02
N THR A 211 -13.11 -10.46 20.05
CA THR A 211 -13.51 -10.84 21.40
C THR A 211 -14.35 -9.73 22.08
N GLU A 212 -15.05 -10.07 23.17
CA GLU A 212 -15.79 -9.08 23.97
C GLU A 212 -14.87 -7.96 24.47
N GLU A 213 -13.64 -8.29 24.86
CA GLU A 213 -12.65 -7.32 25.31
C GLU A 213 -12.25 -6.36 24.18
N GLN A 214 -12.00 -6.87 22.98
CA GLN A 214 -11.68 -6.04 21.80
C GLN A 214 -12.85 -5.12 21.42
N ILE A 215 -14.09 -5.59 21.53
CA ILE A 215 -15.27 -4.77 21.30
C ILE A 215 -15.41 -3.68 22.38
N ALA A 216 -15.17 -4.01 23.64
CA ALA A 216 -15.18 -3.02 24.72
C ALA A 216 -14.14 -1.92 24.50
N GLN A 217 -12.91 -2.29 24.11
CA GLN A 217 -11.86 -1.33 23.76
C GLN A 217 -12.24 -0.48 22.54
N MET A 218 -12.83 -1.07 21.52
CA MET A 218 -13.30 -0.35 20.32
C MET A 218 -14.39 0.66 20.69
N ARG A 219 -15.34 0.29 21.57
CA ARG A 219 -16.37 1.20 22.09
C ARG A 219 -15.75 2.43 22.74
N ILE A 220 -14.72 2.25 23.57
CA ILE A 220 -13.99 3.36 24.20
C ILE A 220 -13.34 4.26 23.15
N ARG A 221 -12.69 3.68 22.13
CA ARG A 221 -12.02 4.43 21.05
C ARG A 221 -13.02 5.26 20.24
N LEU A 222 -14.15 4.66 19.87
CA LEU A 222 -15.20 5.36 19.13
C LEU A 222 -15.80 6.51 19.93
N ALA A 223 -16.04 6.31 21.22
CA ALA A 223 -16.49 7.40 22.11
C ALA A 223 -15.46 8.53 22.21
N LYS A 224 -14.16 8.23 22.32
CA LYS A 224 -13.08 9.23 22.32
C LYS A 224 -12.99 9.99 21.00
N SER A 225 -13.33 9.37 19.88
CA SER A 225 -13.37 10.05 18.58
C SER A 225 -14.62 10.93 18.37
N GLY A 226 -15.50 10.99 19.37
CA GLY A 226 -16.70 11.82 19.35
C GLY A 226 -17.97 11.13 18.88
N LEU A 227 -17.93 9.81 18.65
CA LEU A 227 -19.11 9.04 18.26
C LEU A 227 -19.90 8.60 19.51
N ASP A 228 -21.22 8.86 19.53
CA ASP A 228 -22.09 8.31 20.56
C ASP A 228 -22.42 6.86 20.27
N VAL A 229 -21.80 5.97 21.01
CA VAL A 229 -21.99 4.51 20.94
C VAL A 229 -22.61 3.93 22.21
N SER A 230 -23.15 4.77 23.10
CA SER A 230 -23.67 4.37 24.41
C SER A 230 -24.86 3.42 24.32
N GLY A 231 -25.70 3.54 23.29
CA GLY A 231 -26.86 2.69 23.03
C GLY A 231 -26.63 1.53 22.07
N ALA A 232 -25.43 1.42 21.48
CA ALA A 232 -25.14 0.38 20.49
C ALA A 232 -24.84 -0.96 21.17
N SER A 233 -25.43 -2.05 20.67
CA SER A 233 -25.04 -3.41 21.06
C SER A 233 -23.65 -3.76 20.50
N ASP A 234 -23.07 -4.86 20.98
CA ASP A 234 -21.79 -5.34 20.44
C ASP A 234 -21.92 -5.78 18.97
N GLU A 235 -23.07 -6.31 18.60
CA GLU A 235 -23.35 -6.67 17.19
C GLU A 235 -23.49 -5.41 16.32
N ASP A 236 -24.14 -4.34 16.81
CA ASP A 236 -24.20 -3.06 16.09
C ASP A 236 -22.80 -2.49 15.86
N LEU A 237 -21.88 -2.61 16.83
CA LEU A 237 -20.51 -2.19 16.67
C LEU A 237 -19.76 -3.00 15.63
N ARG A 238 -19.90 -4.35 15.62
CA ARG A 238 -19.31 -5.22 14.61
C ARG A 238 -19.77 -4.84 13.22
N LEU A 239 -21.10 -4.70 13.03
CA LEU A 239 -21.70 -4.29 11.77
C LEU A 239 -21.24 -2.90 11.34
N GLY A 240 -21.16 -1.95 12.27
CA GLY A 240 -20.66 -0.60 12.00
C GLY A 240 -19.20 -0.57 11.54
N ILE A 241 -18.34 -1.36 12.18
CA ILE A 241 -16.91 -1.48 11.80
C ILE A 241 -16.78 -2.13 10.41
N GLN A 242 -17.57 -3.16 10.14
CA GLN A 242 -17.60 -3.79 8.82
C GLN A 242 -18.06 -2.79 7.75
N ALA A 243 -19.20 -2.13 7.98
CA ALA A 243 -19.76 -1.15 7.06
C ALA A 243 -18.81 0.03 6.79
N GLN A 244 -18.03 0.47 7.78
CA GLN A 244 -17.01 1.47 7.60
C GLN A 244 -15.92 1.01 6.62
N GLY A 245 -15.47 -0.24 6.74
CA GLY A 245 -14.47 -0.80 5.81
C GLY A 245 -15.00 -0.95 4.39
N GLU A 246 -16.26 -1.38 4.25
CA GLU A 246 -16.95 -1.49 2.96
C GLU A 246 -17.18 -0.10 2.35
N SER A 247 -17.62 0.87 3.14
CA SER A 247 -17.79 2.25 2.68
C SER A 247 -16.48 2.89 2.23
N PHE A 248 -15.38 2.62 2.94
CA PHE A 248 -14.05 3.07 2.51
C PHE A 248 -13.70 2.54 1.11
N ARG A 249 -14.04 1.29 0.81
CA ARG A 249 -13.79 0.69 -0.50
C ARG A 249 -14.75 1.20 -1.57
N ASP A 250 -16.05 1.22 -1.26
CA ASP A 250 -17.12 1.37 -2.28
C ASP A 250 -17.44 2.85 -2.58
N ASN A 251 -17.19 3.76 -1.63
CA ASN A 251 -17.46 5.19 -1.76
C ASN A 251 -16.20 6.04 -2.01
N ALA A 252 -15.08 5.42 -2.35
CA ALA A 252 -13.86 6.15 -2.66
C ALA A 252 -14.01 6.97 -3.95
N PRO A 253 -13.37 8.16 -4.03
CA PRO A 253 -13.43 9.03 -5.21
C PRO A 253 -12.73 8.44 -6.43
N MET A 254 -11.88 7.42 -6.26
CA MET A 254 -11.13 6.78 -7.32
C MET A 254 -11.06 5.27 -7.08
N SER A 255 -11.33 4.48 -8.11
CA SER A 255 -11.20 3.02 -8.06
C SER A 255 -9.74 2.56 -8.10
N ALA A 256 -9.47 1.33 -7.67
CA ALA A 256 -8.15 0.71 -7.77
C ALA A 256 -7.65 0.62 -9.23
N ALA A 257 -8.56 0.39 -10.19
CA ALA A 257 -8.24 0.31 -11.61
C ALA A 257 -7.76 1.66 -12.18
N GLU A 258 -8.49 2.74 -11.87
CA GLU A 258 -8.11 4.10 -12.27
C GLU A 258 -6.80 4.52 -11.61
N ALA A 259 -6.63 4.25 -10.31
CA ALA A 259 -5.40 4.53 -9.59
C ALA A 259 -4.19 3.83 -10.22
N SER A 260 -4.33 2.54 -10.56
CA SER A 260 -3.27 1.78 -11.22
C SER A 260 -2.93 2.33 -12.61
N ALA A 261 -3.92 2.79 -13.37
CA ALA A 261 -3.69 3.45 -14.66
C ALA A 261 -2.90 4.77 -14.50
N VAL A 262 -3.21 5.58 -13.48
CA VAL A 262 -2.44 6.79 -13.16
C VAL A 262 -0.99 6.44 -12.82
N ILE A 263 -0.77 5.42 -11.99
CA ILE A 263 0.57 4.94 -11.60
C ILE A 263 1.35 4.51 -12.84
N LEU A 264 0.79 3.62 -13.67
CA LEU A 264 1.47 3.10 -14.86
C LEU A 264 1.77 4.20 -15.87
N ASN A 265 0.88 5.17 -16.04
CA ASN A 265 1.12 6.32 -16.90
C ASN A 265 2.25 7.21 -16.37
N GLY A 266 2.32 7.44 -15.06
CA GLY A 266 3.44 8.15 -14.43
C GLY A 266 4.77 7.42 -14.63
N VAL A 267 4.78 6.10 -14.43
CA VAL A 267 5.96 5.24 -14.68
C VAL A 267 6.40 5.30 -16.15
N LYS A 268 5.46 5.25 -17.10
CA LYS A 268 5.73 5.35 -18.55
C LYS A 268 6.36 6.72 -18.92
N ARG A 269 5.95 7.82 -18.26
CA ARG A 269 6.55 9.15 -18.45
C ARG A 269 7.89 9.31 -17.73
N GLY A 270 8.21 8.44 -16.75
CA GLY A 270 9.39 8.55 -15.90
C GLY A 270 9.24 9.58 -14.78
N ASP A 271 8.00 9.85 -14.36
CA ASP A 271 7.71 10.75 -13.24
C ASP A 271 8.28 10.15 -11.94
N TRP A 272 9.10 10.91 -11.23
CA TRP A 272 9.67 10.45 -9.95
C TRP A 272 8.66 10.55 -8.79
N ARG A 273 7.65 11.41 -8.92
CA ARG A 273 6.60 11.64 -7.94
C ARG A 273 5.24 11.54 -8.60
N ILE A 274 4.43 10.59 -8.15
CA ILE A 274 3.15 10.26 -8.75
C ILE A 274 2.07 10.43 -7.67
N LEU A 275 1.35 11.55 -7.70
CA LEU A 275 0.15 11.76 -6.89
C LEU A 275 -1.01 11.02 -7.54
N VAL A 276 -1.79 10.30 -6.74
CA VAL A 276 -2.91 9.48 -7.23
C VAL A 276 -4.18 9.88 -6.51
N GLY A 277 -5.08 10.53 -7.24
CA GLY A 277 -6.31 11.13 -6.75
C GLY A 277 -6.26 12.66 -6.71
N ALA A 278 -7.39 13.30 -6.96
CA ALA A 278 -7.50 14.75 -6.86
C ALA A 278 -7.32 15.24 -5.42
N ASP A 279 -7.81 14.47 -4.47
CA ASP A 279 -7.61 14.66 -3.01
C ASP A 279 -6.15 14.68 -2.62
N ALA A 280 -5.33 13.79 -3.20
CA ALA A 280 -3.89 13.77 -2.96
C ALA A 280 -3.21 15.05 -3.46
N ALA A 281 -3.63 15.57 -4.62
CA ALA A 281 -3.07 16.78 -5.18
C ALA A 281 -3.45 18.03 -4.35
N ILE A 282 -4.72 18.14 -3.98
CA ILE A 282 -5.21 19.24 -3.13
C ILE A 282 -4.50 19.25 -1.78
N LEU A 283 -4.43 18.09 -1.12
CA LEU A 283 -3.77 17.97 0.19
C LEU A 283 -2.27 18.29 0.13
N ASP A 284 -1.59 17.87 -0.95
CA ASP A 284 -0.16 18.19 -1.14
C ASP A 284 0.07 19.71 -1.28
N GLU A 285 -0.79 20.40 -2.03
CA GLU A 285 -0.71 21.85 -2.18
C GLU A 285 -0.94 22.55 -0.83
N MET A 286 -1.99 22.20 -0.10
CA MET A 286 -2.31 22.77 1.20
C MET A 286 -1.19 22.61 2.22
N VAL A 287 -0.64 21.38 2.35
CA VAL A 287 0.44 21.11 3.30
C VAL A 287 1.71 21.90 2.95
N ARG A 288 1.95 22.18 1.68
CA ARG A 288 3.10 22.99 1.23
C ARG A 288 2.89 24.48 1.47
N GLU A 289 1.67 24.97 1.31
CA GLU A 289 1.35 26.39 1.50
C GLU A 289 1.40 26.77 2.98
N ILE A 290 0.86 25.95 3.87
CA ILE A 290 0.74 26.25 5.31
C ILE A 290 1.24 25.09 6.19
N PRO A 291 2.52 24.69 6.07
CA PRO A 291 3.04 23.48 6.73
C PRO A 291 2.99 23.54 8.25
N THR A 292 3.03 24.72 8.85
CA THR A 292 2.94 24.93 10.31
C THR A 292 1.55 24.66 10.86
N ASP A 293 0.51 24.83 10.03
CA ASP A 293 -0.89 24.68 10.42
C ASP A 293 -1.46 23.30 10.08
N ALA A 294 -0.68 22.47 9.36
CA ALA A 294 -1.13 21.20 8.79
C ALA A 294 -1.66 20.17 9.82
N TYR A 295 -1.43 20.41 11.11
CA TYR A 295 -1.90 19.54 12.19
C TYR A 295 -2.87 20.26 13.15
N LEU A 296 -3.34 21.44 12.80
CA LEU A 296 -4.42 22.11 13.55
C LEU A 296 -5.74 21.35 13.30
N PRO A 297 -6.64 21.32 14.32
CA PRO A 297 -7.90 20.57 14.21
C PRO A 297 -8.80 20.98 13.03
N ASP A 298 -8.76 22.27 12.67
CA ASP A 298 -9.56 22.88 11.59
C ASP A 298 -8.87 22.87 10.22
N PHE A 299 -7.70 22.22 10.08
CA PHE A 299 -6.93 22.23 8.82
C PHE A 299 -7.74 21.76 7.63
N MET A 300 -8.48 20.66 7.78
CA MET A 300 -9.30 20.09 6.69
C MET A 300 -10.59 20.91 6.41
N GLU A 301 -10.98 21.81 7.30
CA GLU A 301 -12.16 22.68 7.09
C GLU A 301 -11.82 23.91 6.26
N ARG A 302 -10.52 24.15 5.99
CA ARG A 302 -10.02 25.27 5.20
C ARG A 302 -10.02 25.00 3.69
N VAL A 303 -10.48 23.81 3.28
CA VAL A 303 -10.69 23.35 1.90
C VAL A 303 -12.17 23.57 1.52
#